data_05799a26c6dcc5a89b116c1e89db639a
#
_entry.id   05799a26c6dcc5a89b116c1e89db639a
#
_cell.length_a   1.000
_cell.length_b   1.000
_cell.length_c   1.000
_cell.angle_alpha   90.00
_cell.angle_beta   90.00
_cell.angle_gamma   90.00
#
_symmetry.space_group_name_H-M   'P 1'
#
loop_
_entity.id
_entity.type
_entity.pdbx_description
1 polymer ?
#
loop_
_entity_poly.entity_id
_entity_poly.type
_entity_poly.pdbx_seq_one_letter_code
_entity_poly.pdbx_strand_id
1 'polypeptide(L)'
;ADTIGELLKTYHIYYYEYSKDMIRSNDYRKQFFQTAKPIIGQWYFCAYCGRPLKKDKVTIDHIVSVRKAQKSKILQRILLKMDLANINDRKNLCVCCEKCNKRKGQKISMAYVIRGILSQKRWFWMIYYLLLLIIILGVIWGILKI
;
A
#
# COMPACT_ATOMS: atom_id res chain seq x y z
N ALA A 1 -11.05 13.53 39.37
CA ALA A 1 -10.05 12.43 39.33
C ALA A 1 -10.53 11.25 38.47
N ASP A 2 -11.84 11.09 38.27
CA ASP A 2 -12.41 9.91 37.59
C ASP A 2 -12.36 9.99 36.08
N THR A 3 -12.39 11.20 35.49
CA THR A 3 -12.47 11.39 34.02
C THR A 3 -11.23 10.91 33.26
N ILE A 4 -10.04 11.07 33.84
CA ILE A 4 -8.79 10.63 33.20
C ILE A 4 -8.66 9.11 33.28
N GLY A 5 -9.11 8.51 34.40
CA GLY A 5 -9.12 7.05 34.55
C GLY A 5 -10.09 6.34 33.58
N GLU A 6 -11.26 6.91 33.35
CA GLU A 6 -12.24 6.43 32.40
C GLU A 6 -11.76 6.60 30.95
N LEU A 7 -11.17 7.75 30.61
CA LEU A 7 -10.55 7.99 29.30
C LEU A 7 -9.42 6.99 29.02
N LEU A 8 -8.58 6.69 29.99
CA LEU A 8 -7.51 5.71 29.85
C LEU A 8 -8.06 4.28 29.72
N LYS A 9 -9.13 3.92 30.43
CA LYS A 9 -9.80 2.62 30.29
C LYS A 9 -10.46 2.49 28.91
N THR A 10 -11.21 3.50 28.47
CA THR A 10 -11.85 3.52 27.14
C THR A 10 -10.80 3.45 26.04
N TYR A 11 -9.69 4.17 26.20
CA TYR A 11 -8.58 4.13 25.25
C TYR A 11 -7.87 2.77 25.24
N HIS A 12 -7.74 2.11 26.39
CA HIS A 12 -7.12 0.78 26.49
C HIS A 12 -8.01 -0.31 25.90
N ILE A 13 -9.33 -0.23 26.06
CA ILE A 13 -10.31 -1.13 25.47
C ILE A 13 -10.31 -0.97 23.95
N TYR A 14 -10.39 0.25 23.46
CA TYR A 14 -10.32 0.56 22.03
C TYR A 14 -9.03 0.06 21.37
N TYR A 15 -7.91 0.17 22.10
CA TYR A 15 -6.61 -0.33 21.69
C TYR A 15 -6.54 -1.84 21.63
N TYR A 16 -7.16 -2.52 22.58
CA TYR A 16 -7.21 -3.98 22.63
C TYR A 16 -8.09 -4.54 21.50
N GLU A 17 -9.21 -3.92 21.23
CA GLU A 17 -10.08 -4.29 20.11
C GLU A 17 -9.39 -4.07 18.78
N TYR A 18 -8.75 -2.94 18.57
CA TYR A 18 -8.01 -2.64 17.34
C TYR A 18 -6.85 -3.62 17.09
N SER A 19 -6.21 -4.13 18.13
CA SER A 19 -5.14 -5.13 17.96
C SER A 19 -5.63 -6.46 17.37
N LYS A 20 -6.89 -6.81 17.57
CA LYS A 20 -7.52 -7.99 16.95
C LYS A 20 -7.70 -7.82 15.44
N ASP A 21 -7.84 -6.58 14.96
CA ASP A 21 -7.99 -6.27 13.53
C ASP A 21 -6.66 -6.29 12.76
N MET A 22 -5.54 -6.53 13.47
CA MET A 22 -4.21 -6.71 12.86
C MET A 22 -3.97 -8.15 12.36
N ILE A 23 -5.02 -8.89 12.04
CA ILE A 23 -4.94 -10.25 11.50
C ILE A 23 -5.16 -10.19 9.98
N ARG A 24 -4.28 -10.86 9.24
CA ARG A 24 -4.45 -11.00 7.79
C ARG A 24 -5.69 -11.85 7.51
N SER A 25 -6.66 -11.30 6.81
CA SER A 25 -7.83 -12.03 6.33
C SER A 25 -7.43 -13.01 5.22
N ASN A 26 -8.06 -14.17 5.16
CA ASN A 26 -7.81 -15.16 4.10
C ASN A 26 -8.36 -14.72 2.74
N ASP A 27 -9.34 -13.85 2.73
CA ASP A 27 -10.04 -13.37 1.54
C ASP A 27 -9.67 -11.94 1.13
N TYR A 28 -8.67 -11.32 1.79
CA TYR A 28 -8.25 -9.92 1.52
C TYR A 28 -7.98 -9.66 0.03
N ARG A 29 -7.47 -10.66 -0.71
CA ARG A 29 -7.26 -10.57 -2.15
C ARG A 29 -8.59 -10.47 -2.91
N LYS A 30 -9.58 -11.27 -2.55
CA LYS A 30 -10.93 -11.26 -3.15
C LYS A 30 -11.59 -9.91 -2.89
N GLN A 31 -11.57 -9.46 -1.65
CA GLN A 31 -12.12 -8.15 -1.23
C GLN A 31 -11.43 -6.99 -1.97
N PHE A 32 -10.11 -7.05 -2.12
CA PHE A 32 -9.38 -6.04 -2.88
C PHE A 32 -9.92 -5.89 -4.30
N PHE A 33 -10.08 -6.99 -5.03
CA PHE A 33 -10.53 -6.96 -6.43
C PHE A 33 -12.03 -6.66 -6.61
N GLN A 34 -12.83 -6.65 -5.56
CA GLN A 34 -14.21 -6.15 -5.61
C GLN A 34 -14.26 -4.64 -5.85
N THR A 35 -13.30 -3.90 -5.33
CA THR A 35 -13.24 -2.43 -5.41
C THR A 35 -12.14 -1.90 -6.33
N ALA A 36 -11.05 -2.66 -6.51
CA ALA A 36 -9.91 -2.24 -7.29
C ALA A 36 -10.15 -2.46 -8.79
N LYS A 37 -10.10 -1.37 -9.54
CA LYS A 37 -10.19 -1.39 -11.01
C LYS A 37 -8.78 -1.34 -11.63
N PRO A 38 -8.57 -1.90 -12.83
CA PRO A 38 -7.36 -1.68 -13.60
C PRO A 38 -7.12 -0.18 -13.83
N ILE A 39 -5.87 0.20 -14.00
CA ILE A 39 -5.49 1.59 -14.25
C ILE A 39 -5.78 1.98 -15.70
N ILE A 40 -5.38 1.12 -16.67
CA ILE A 40 -5.61 1.31 -18.11
C ILE A 40 -6.07 -0.03 -18.72
N GLY A 41 -7.22 -0.05 -19.37
CA GLY A 41 -7.78 -1.27 -19.97
C GLY A 41 -7.85 -2.41 -18.95
N GLN A 42 -7.10 -3.49 -19.18
CA GLN A 42 -6.99 -4.64 -18.28
C GLN A 42 -5.73 -4.63 -17.38
N TRP A 43 -4.93 -3.55 -17.44
CA TRP A 43 -3.62 -3.50 -16.82
C TRP A 43 -3.63 -2.86 -15.44
N TYR A 44 -3.01 -3.54 -14.50
CA TYR A 44 -2.57 -3.05 -13.21
C TYR A 44 -1.09 -2.73 -13.27
N PHE A 45 -0.59 -1.88 -12.37
CA PHE A 45 0.84 -1.54 -12.33
C PHE A 45 1.43 -1.85 -10.95
N CYS A 46 2.63 -2.42 -10.95
CA CYS A 46 3.32 -2.73 -9.71
C CYS A 46 3.70 -1.44 -8.96
N ALA A 47 3.20 -1.25 -7.74
CA ALA A 47 3.47 -0.10 -6.91
C ALA A 47 4.98 0.20 -6.76
N TYR A 48 5.82 -0.83 -6.81
CA TYR A 48 7.23 -0.71 -6.46
C TYR A 48 8.17 -0.59 -7.66
N CYS A 49 7.87 -1.20 -8.79
CA CYS A 49 8.72 -1.13 -9.99
C CYS A 49 8.03 -0.58 -11.24
N GLY A 50 6.73 -0.27 -11.17
CA GLY A 50 5.98 0.31 -12.26
C GLY A 50 5.54 -0.66 -13.36
N ARG A 51 6.05 -1.89 -13.42
CA ARG A 51 5.72 -2.80 -14.54
C ARG A 51 4.23 -3.07 -14.65
N PRO A 52 3.70 -3.15 -15.88
CA PRO A 52 2.32 -3.56 -16.11
C PRO A 52 2.10 -5.03 -15.75
N LEU A 53 0.93 -5.35 -15.20
CA LEU A 53 0.55 -6.67 -14.74
C LEU A 53 -0.88 -6.98 -15.16
N LYS A 54 -1.12 -8.17 -15.69
CA LYS A 54 -2.49 -8.71 -15.81
C LYS A 54 -2.96 -9.22 -14.44
N LYS A 55 -4.28 -9.32 -14.25
CA LYS A 55 -4.90 -9.69 -12.95
C LYS A 55 -4.35 -10.99 -12.35
N ASP A 56 -4.05 -11.98 -13.19
CA ASP A 56 -3.48 -13.27 -12.79
C ASP A 56 -2.05 -13.16 -12.25
N LYS A 57 -1.27 -12.16 -12.71
CA LYS A 57 0.12 -11.90 -12.28
C LYS A 57 0.23 -10.89 -11.13
N VAL A 58 -0.90 -10.34 -10.69
CA VAL A 58 -0.91 -9.42 -9.56
C VAL A 58 -0.77 -10.16 -8.24
N THR A 59 0.10 -9.68 -7.36
CA THR A 59 0.05 -9.95 -5.93
C THR A 59 -0.45 -8.72 -5.18
N ILE A 60 -1.17 -8.92 -4.08
CA ILE A 60 -1.62 -7.83 -3.22
C ILE A 60 -0.73 -7.79 -1.99
N ASP A 61 -0.10 -6.64 -1.78
CA ASP A 61 0.77 -6.40 -0.65
C ASP A 61 0.15 -5.45 0.36
N HIS A 62 0.43 -5.68 1.63
CA HIS A 62 0.12 -4.76 2.70
C HIS A 62 1.22 -3.69 2.76
N ILE A 63 0.88 -2.42 2.50
CA ILE A 63 1.82 -1.28 2.55
C ILE A 63 2.53 -1.26 3.89
N VAL A 64 1.75 -1.33 4.97
CA VAL A 64 2.23 -1.60 6.32
C VAL A 64 2.12 -3.09 6.60
N SER A 65 3.25 -3.73 6.87
CA SER A 65 3.33 -5.18 7.10
C SER A 65 2.50 -5.61 8.31
N VAL A 66 1.66 -6.63 8.13
CA VAL A 66 0.84 -7.25 9.18
C VAL A 66 1.67 -7.63 10.41
N ARG A 67 2.78 -8.36 10.22
CA ARG A 67 3.65 -8.79 11.32
C ARG A 67 4.26 -7.62 12.11
N LYS A 68 4.62 -6.52 11.43
CA LYS A 68 5.14 -5.34 12.12
C LYS A 68 4.05 -4.59 12.86
N ALA A 69 2.86 -4.46 12.26
CA ALA A 69 1.71 -3.86 12.94
C ALA A 69 1.33 -4.64 14.20
N GLN A 70 1.31 -5.96 14.16
CA GLN A 70 1.04 -6.80 15.33
C GLN A 70 2.04 -6.58 16.48
N LYS A 71 3.32 -6.33 16.16
CA LYS A 71 4.40 -6.22 17.14
C LYS A 71 4.64 -4.80 17.67
N SER A 72 4.11 -3.77 17.02
CA SER A 72 4.42 -2.38 17.32
C SER A 72 3.18 -1.56 17.67
N LYS A 73 3.02 -1.25 18.96
CA LYS A 73 1.95 -0.34 19.44
C LYS A 73 2.04 1.06 18.81
N ILE A 74 3.25 1.56 18.54
CA ILE A 74 3.45 2.85 17.87
C ILE A 74 2.87 2.79 16.44
N LEU A 75 3.15 1.72 15.71
CA LEU A 75 2.65 1.57 14.34
C LEU A 75 1.12 1.44 14.31
N GLN A 76 0.54 0.71 15.27
CA GLN A 76 -0.92 0.63 15.44
C GLN A 76 -1.53 2.01 15.68
N ARG A 77 -0.90 2.85 16.53
CA ARG A 77 -1.34 4.24 16.74
C ARG A 77 -1.31 5.09 15.48
N ILE A 78 -0.26 4.93 14.66
CA ILE A 78 -0.14 5.63 13.38
C ILE A 78 -1.27 5.19 12.44
N LEU A 79 -1.53 3.89 12.33
CA LEU A 79 -2.60 3.35 11.50
C LEU A 79 -3.98 3.86 11.93
N LEU A 80 -4.25 3.91 13.23
CA LEU A 80 -5.48 4.51 13.78
C LEU A 80 -5.62 5.99 13.39
N LYS A 81 -4.55 6.78 13.53
CA LYS A 81 -4.56 8.20 13.13
C LYS A 81 -4.76 8.39 11.62
N MET A 82 -4.42 7.39 10.81
CA MET A 82 -4.66 7.38 9.36
C MET A 82 -6.08 6.90 9.00
N ASP A 83 -6.96 6.71 9.98
CA ASP A 83 -8.32 6.22 9.77
C ASP A 83 -8.35 4.90 8.98
N LEU A 84 -7.51 3.95 9.38
CA LEU A 84 -7.52 2.59 8.86
C LEU A 84 -8.35 1.71 9.78
N ALA A 85 -9.47 1.19 9.28
CA ALA A 85 -10.38 0.35 10.05
C ALA A 85 -9.70 -0.93 10.55
N ASN A 86 -8.89 -1.56 9.69
CA ASN A 86 -8.09 -2.74 10.04
C ASN A 86 -6.90 -2.87 9.10
N ILE A 87 -6.02 -3.83 9.35
CA ILE A 87 -4.81 -4.04 8.54
C ILE A 87 -5.11 -4.43 7.09
N ASN A 88 -6.28 -5.02 6.82
CA ASN A 88 -6.73 -5.43 5.49
C ASN A 88 -7.50 -4.31 4.76
N ASP A 89 -7.60 -3.12 5.37
CA ASP A 89 -8.25 -1.98 4.74
C ASP A 89 -7.66 -1.71 3.35
N ARG A 90 -8.53 -1.35 2.41
CA ARG A 90 -8.15 -1.04 1.02
C ARG A 90 -7.04 0.02 0.94
N LYS A 91 -7.04 0.98 1.87
CA LYS A 91 -6.01 2.03 1.95
C LYS A 91 -4.62 1.47 2.28
N ASN A 92 -4.54 0.32 2.96
CA ASN A 92 -3.30 -0.37 3.29
C ASN A 92 -2.87 -1.41 2.25
N LEU A 93 -3.63 -1.60 1.18
CA LEU A 93 -3.35 -2.62 0.17
C LEU A 93 -2.92 -2.00 -1.16
N CYS A 94 -1.89 -2.56 -1.79
CA CYS A 94 -1.47 -2.14 -3.12
C CYS A 94 -1.16 -3.32 -4.03
N VAL A 95 -1.22 -3.06 -5.33
CA VAL A 95 -0.84 -4.01 -6.37
C VAL A 95 0.68 -4.09 -6.45
N CYS A 96 1.23 -5.30 -6.49
CA CYS A 96 2.65 -5.48 -6.78
C CYS A 96 2.91 -6.77 -7.57
N CYS A 97 4.08 -6.87 -8.18
CA CYS A 97 4.54 -8.13 -8.76
C CYS A 97 5.17 -9.01 -7.68
N GLU A 98 5.17 -10.31 -7.89
CA GLU A 98 5.72 -11.29 -6.95
C GLU A 98 7.17 -10.98 -6.54
N LYS A 99 8.03 -10.61 -7.51
CA LYS A 99 9.44 -10.26 -7.24
C LYS A 99 9.56 -9.08 -6.26
N CYS A 100 8.77 -8.02 -6.47
CA CYS A 100 8.80 -6.86 -5.58
C CYS A 100 8.19 -7.16 -4.22
N ASN A 101 7.12 -7.97 -4.18
CA ASN A 101 6.51 -8.43 -2.94
C ASN A 101 7.52 -9.20 -2.08
N LYS A 102 8.21 -10.20 -2.67
CA LYS A 102 9.25 -10.96 -1.99
C LYS A 102 10.41 -10.07 -1.49
N ARG A 103 10.88 -9.15 -2.35
CA ARG A 103 11.96 -8.22 -2.00
C ARG A 103 11.59 -7.27 -0.86
N LYS A 104 10.37 -6.74 -0.86
CA LYS A 104 9.87 -5.90 0.22
C LYS A 104 9.71 -6.71 1.51
N GLY A 105 9.07 -7.88 1.44
CA GLY A 105 8.78 -8.70 2.60
C GLY A 105 8.11 -7.90 3.72
N GLN A 106 8.74 -7.85 4.88
CA GLN A 106 8.23 -7.11 6.05
C GLN A 106 8.82 -5.69 6.18
N LYS A 107 9.63 -5.24 5.23
CA LYS A 107 10.28 -3.92 5.28
C LYS A 107 9.24 -2.82 5.23
N ILE A 108 9.36 -1.85 6.14
CA ILE A 108 8.62 -0.60 6.12
C ILE A 108 9.67 0.50 5.96
N SER A 109 9.71 1.11 4.78
CA SER A 109 10.47 2.32 4.52
C SER A 109 9.55 3.39 3.95
N MET A 110 9.90 4.64 4.12
CA MET A 110 9.12 5.76 3.56
C MET A 110 8.90 5.59 2.05
N ALA A 111 9.91 5.10 1.31
CA ALA A 111 9.80 4.85 -0.11
C ALA A 111 8.71 3.81 -0.44
N TYR A 112 8.63 2.70 0.29
CA TYR A 112 7.58 1.71 0.08
C TYR A 112 6.20 2.24 0.47
N VAL A 113 6.09 2.99 1.57
CA VAL A 113 4.82 3.57 2.03
C VAL A 113 4.30 4.58 1.01
N ILE A 114 5.12 5.56 0.63
CA ILE A 114 4.73 6.60 -0.33
C ILE A 114 4.33 5.98 -1.68
N ARG A 115 5.16 5.08 -2.23
CA ARG A 115 4.83 4.41 -3.50
C ARG A 115 3.58 3.55 -3.40
N GLY A 116 3.38 2.85 -2.30
CA GLY A 116 2.18 2.05 -2.04
C GLY A 116 0.92 2.92 -2.06
N ILE A 117 0.93 4.06 -1.37
CA ILE A 117 -0.20 4.99 -1.30
C ILE A 117 -0.45 5.67 -2.66
N LEU A 118 0.59 6.22 -3.29
CA LEU A 118 0.46 6.92 -4.56
C LEU A 118 0.00 5.99 -5.69
N SER A 119 0.47 4.74 -5.69
CA SER A 119 0.10 3.74 -6.70
C SER A 119 -1.39 3.41 -6.76
N GLN A 120 -2.15 3.75 -5.73
CA GLN A 120 -3.60 3.58 -5.70
C GLN A 120 -4.34 4.65 -6.53
N LYS A 121 -3.64 5.71 -6.95
CA LYS A 121 -4.21 6.85 -7.69
C LYS A 121 -3.92 6.73 -9.17
N ARG A 122 -4.95 6.86 -10.04
CA ARG A 122 -4.78 6.80 -11.51
C ARG A 122 -3.86 7.90 -12.03
N TRP A 123 -4.01 9.12 -11.54
CA TRP A 123 -3.20 10.26 -11.96
C TRP A 123 -1.70 10.04 -11.72
N PHE A 124 -1.32 9.33 -10.65
CA PHE A 124 0.07 8.99 -10.38
C PHE A 124 0.70 8.21 -11.54
N TRP A 125 -0.01 7.22 -12.08
CA TRP A 125 0.47 6.40 -13.20
C TRP A 125 0.53 7.19 -14.50
N MET A 126 -0.41 8.11 -14.72
CA MET A 126 -0.39 8.99 -15.90
C MET A 126 0.87 9.87 -15.88
N ILE A 127 1.16 10.52 -14.76
CA ILE A 127 2.36 11.35 -14.59
C ILE A 127 3.63 10.49 -14.70
N TYR A 128 3.66 9.33 -14.04
CA TYR A 128 4.81 8.42 -14.04
C TYR A 128 5.21 8.02 -15.47
N TYR A 129 4.26 7.58 -16.30
CA TYR A 129 4.56 7.15 -17.65
C TYR A 129 4.81 8.32 -18.60
N LEU A 130 4.20 9.48 -18.38
CA LEU A 130 4.50 10.69 -19.12
C LEU A 130 5.96 11.13 -18.90
N LEU A 131 6.40 11.17 -17.63
CA LEU A 131 7.79 11.48 -17.31
C LEU A 131 8.77 10.45 -17.90
N LEU A 132 8.43 9.18 -17.83
CA LEU A 132 9.24 8.12 -18.44
C LEU A 132 9.37 8.31 -19.96
N LEU A 133 8.28 8.65 -20.65
CA LEU A 133 8.28 8.94 -22.09
C LEU A 133 9.18 10.13 -22.41
N ILE A 134 9.07 11.24 -21.66
CA ILE A 134 9.90 12.44 -21.83
C ILE A 134 11.39 12.08 -21.68
N ILE A 135 11.74 11.27 -20.68
CA ILE A 135 13.13 10.84 -20.46
C ILE A 135 13.62 10.01 -21.66
N ILE A 136 12.81 9.04 -22.14
CA ILE A 136 13.16 8.19 -23.28
C ILE A 136 13.38 9.05 -24.54
N LEU A 137 12.48 9.97 -24.82
CA LEU A 137 12.60 10.86 -25.99
C LEU A 137 13.84 11.77 -25.87
N GLY A 138 14.14 12.26 -24.68
CA GLY A 138 15.35 13.05 -24.42
C GLY A 138 16.64 12.27 -24.66
N VAL A 139 16.67 11.01 -24.22
CA VAL A 139 17.82 10.12 -24.46
C VAL A 139 17.98 9.83 -25.95
N ILE A 140 16.89 9.49 -26.66
CA ILE A 140 16.92 9.25 -28.09
C ILE A 140 17.42 10.49 -28.85
N TRP A 141 16.89 11.67 -28.52
CA TRP A 141 17.32 12.93 -29.10
C TRP A 141 18.82 13.21 -28.87
N GLY A 142 19.31 12.94 -27.65
CA GLY A 142 20.73 13.09 -27.35
C GLY A 142 21.64 12.16 -28.18
N ILE A 143 21.21 10.90 -28.37
CA ILE A 143 21.95 9.92 -29.20
C ILE A 143 21.96 10.30 -30.68
N LEU A 144 20.85 10.82 -31.21
CA LEU A 144 20.73 11.19 -32.62
C LEU A 144 21.50 12.49 -32.96
N LYS A 145 21.90 13.28 -31.97
CA LYS A 145 22.71 14.50 -32.17
C LYS A 145 24.23 14.27 -32.11
N ILE A 146 24.68 13.07 -31.73
CA ILE A 146 26.07 12.67 -31.74
C ILE A 146 26.40 12.02 -33.08
#